data_a12990b64db2daf2375192a8bf39bc45
#
_entry.id   a12990b64db2daf2375192a8bf39bc45
#
_cell.length_a   1.000
_cell.length_b   1.000
_cell.length_c   1.000
_cell.angle_alpha   90.00
_cell.angle_beta   90.00
_cell.angle_gamma   90.00
#
_symmetry.space_group_name_H-M   'P 1'
#
loop_
_entity.id
_entity.type
_entity.pdbx_description
1 polymer ?
#
loop_
_entity_poly.entity_id
_entity_poly.type
_entity_poly.pdbx_seq_one_letter_code
_entity_poly.pdbx_strand_id
1 'polypeptide(L)'
;MHDAQYDLIIIGGGAAGMTAAVYAARAGLKTTLLESNITGGLVNATYTVENFPSYPSIHGMALMEKMREHVDSLQVRVEEVCDITRLELTE
;
A
#
# COMPACT_ATOMS: atom_id res chain seq x y z
N MET A 1 -19.58 10.53 6.25
CA MET A 1 -18.30 11.20 6.07
C MET A 1 -17.74 11.61 7.41
N HIS A 2 -16.48 11.47 7.56
CA HIS A 2 -15.83 11.79 8.83
C HIS A 2 -14.54 12.53 8.54
N ASP A 3 -14.14 13.31 9.50
CA ASP A 3 -13.01 14.20 9.36
C ASP A 3 -11.74 13.53 9.89
N ALA A 4 -11.41 12.40 9.27
CA ALA A 4 -10.19 11.72 9.64
C ALA A 4 -8.99 12.52 9.15
N GLN A 5 -8.04 12.74 10.05
CA GLN A 5 -6.80 13.41 9.71
C GLN A 5 -5.68 12.40 9.75
N TYR A 6 -4.80 12.49 8.77
CA TYR A 6 -3.68 11.59 8.64
C TYR A 6 -2.38 12.37 8.62
N ASP A 7 -1.35 11.78 9.17
CA ASP A 7 -0.01 12.35 9.09
C ASP A 7 0.58 12.17 7.71
N LEU A 8 0.19 11.10 7.02
CA LEU A 8 0.73 10.76 5.71
C LEU A 8 -0.35 10.12 4.85
N ILE A 9 -0.43 10.56 3.61
CA ILE A 9 -1.30 9.98 2.61
C ILE A 9 -0.42 9.44 1.49
N ILE A 10 -0.53 8.15 1.21
CA ILE A 10 0.23 7.50 0.14
C ILE A 10 -0.72 7.26 -1.02
N ILE A 11 -0.33 7.70 -2.19
CA ILE A 11 -1.12 7.50 -3.40
C ILE A 11 -0.42 6.45 -4.25
N GLY A 12 -1.11 5.34 -4.45
CA GLY A 12 -0.58 4.21 -5.18
C GLY A 12 -0.23 3.05 -4.26
N GLY A 13 -0.91 1.93 -4.46
CA GLY A 13 -0.79 0.73 -3.62
C GLY A 13 0.02 -0.38 -4.24
N GLY A 14 1.00 -0.05 -5.09
CA GLY A 14 1.95 -1.05 -5.56
C GLY A 14 2.98 -1.38 -4.48
N ALA A 15 4.01 -2.11 -4.87
CA ALA A 15 5.03 -2.56 -3.91
C ALA A 15 5.68 -1.38 -3.19
N ALA A 16 6.01 -0.31 -3.91
CA ALA A 16 6.66 0.85 -3.30
C ALA A 16 5.73 1.54 -2.30
N GLY A 17 4.47 1.74 -2.67
CA GLY A 17 3.50 2.40 -1.79
C GLY A 17 3.23 1.58 -0.54
N MET A 18 3.06 0.28 -0.68
CA MET A 18 2.85 -0.58 0.48
C MET A 18 4.07 -0.62 1.39
N THR A 19 5.27 -0.62 0.81
CA THR A 19 6.50 -0.56 1.60
C THR A 19 6.58 0.74 2.38
N ALA A 20 6.28 1.87 1.73
CA ALA A 20 6.25 3.16 2.40
C ALA A 20 5.25 3.16 3.55
N ALA A 21 4.08 2.54 3.34
CA ALA A 21 3.05 2.48 4.37
C ALA A 21 3.53 1.71 5.60
N VAL A 22 4.24 0.60 5.40
CA VAL A 22 4.79 -0.17 6.50
C VAL A 22 5.75 0.67 7.33
N TYR A 23 6.69 1.33 6.66
CA TYR A 23 7.67 2.16 7.38
C TYR A 23 7.01 3.34 8.09
N ALA A 24 6.06 4.00 7.44
CA ALA A 24 5.37 5.14 8.05
C ALA A 24 4.59 4.71 9.29
N ALA A 25 3.86 3.60 9.20
CA ALA A 25 3.09 3.10 10.33
C ALA A 25 4.00 2.70 11.48
N ARG A 26 5.12 2.06 11.18
CA ARG A 26 6.09 1.67 12.22
C ARG A 26 6.74 2.88 12.87
N ALA A 27 6.81 3.99 12.15
CA ALA A 27 7.31 5.25 12.72
C ALA A 27 6.27 5.98 13.55
N GLY A 28 5.07 5.44 13.68
CA GLY A 28 4.02 6.04 14.49
C GLY A 28 3.15 7.04 13.75
N LEU A 29 3.28 7.13 12.43
CA LEU A 29 2.47 8.04 11.64
C LEU A 29 1.10 7.43 11.35
N LYS A 30 0.06 8.24 11.52
CA LYS A 30 -1.27 7.82 11.09
C LYS A 30 -1.32 7.91 9.58
N THR A 31 -1.44 6.76 8.92
CA THR A 31 -1.21 6.63 7.50
C THR A 31 -2.44 6.09 6.79
N THR A 32 -2.73 6.65 5.63
CA THR A 32 -3.71 6.07 4.71
C THR A 32 -3.07 5.85 3.36
N LEU A 33 -3.51 4.80 2.66
CA LEU A 33 -3.04 4.45 1.34
C LEU A 33 -4.24 4.41 0.40
N LEU A 34 -4.17 5.17 -0.67
CA LEU A 34 -5.24 5.26 -1.66
C LEU A 34 -4.76 4.64 -2.96
N GLU A 35 -5.56 3.75 -3.50
CA GLU A 35 -5.25 3.03 -4.73
C GLU A 35 -6.43 3.15 -5.68
N SER A 36 -6.17 3.57 -6.91
CA SER A 36 -7.24 3.72 -7.89
C SER A 36 -7.76 2.39 -8.42
N ASN A 37 -6.99 1.35 -8.26
CA ASN A 37 -7.38 0.00 -8.67
C ASN A 37 -7.25 -0.92 -7.46
N ILE A 38 -6.52 -2.02 -7.57
CA ILE A 38 -6.25 -2.92 -6.43
C ILE A 38 -4.79 -2.82 -6.03
N THR A 39 -4.52 -3.09 -4.76
CA THR A 39 -3.14 -3.09 -4.28
C THR A 39 -2.33 -4.18 -4.98
N GLY A 40 -1.03 -3.91 -5.17
CA GLY A 40 -0.12 -4.79 -5.87
C GLY A 40 0.34 -4.25 -7.20
N GLY A 41 -0.53 -3.51 -7.89
CA GLY A 41 -0.16 -2.87 -9.15
C GLY A 41 0.36 -3.86 -10.18
N LEU A 42 1.42 -3.46 -10.87
CA LEU A 42 1.98 -4.27 -11.95
C LEU A 42 2.57 -5.60 -11.49
N VAL A 43 2.95 -5.72 -10.22
CA VAL A 43 3.53 -6.96 -9.71
C VAL A 43 2.50 -8.09 -9.72
N ASN A 44 1.22 -7.76 -9.61
CA ASN A 44 0.17 -8.78 -9.72
C ASN A 44 0.15 -9.48 -11.07
N ALA A 45 0.69 -8.83 -12.11
CA ALA A 45 0.70 -9.40 -13.45
C ALA A 45 1.90 -10.30 -13.71
N THR A 46 2.87 -10.35 -12.80
CA THR A 46 4.03 -11.21 -12.96
C THR A 46 3.74 -12.59 -12.39
N TYR A 47 4.32 -13.61 -13.02
CA TYR A 47 4.12 -14.96 -12.51
C TYR A 47 5.07 -15.29 -11.38
N THR A 48 6.28 -14.74 -11.41
CA THR A 48 7.31 -15.09 -10.45
C THR A 48 8.17 -13.87 -10.14
N VAL A 49 8.50 -13.69 -8.87
CA VAL A 49 9.45 -12.67 -8.43
C VAL A 49 10.62 -13.42 -7.81
N GLU A 50 11.82 -13.19 -8.35
CA GLU A 50 13.01 -13.96 -7.96
C GLU A 50 14.03 -13.12 -7.21
N ASN A 51 13.83 -11.81 -7.15
CA ASN A 51 14.79 -10.91 -6.52
C ASN A 51 14.28 -10.26 -5.26
N PHE A 52 13.22 -10.80 -4.66
CA PHE A 52 12.71 -10.26 -3.42
C PHE A 52 13.45 -10.88 -2.24
N PRO A 53 13.95 -10.08 -1.29
CA PRO A 53 14.65 -10.61 -0.14
C PRO A 53 13.81 -11.62 0.64
N SER A 54 14.43 -12.69 1.09
CA SER A 54 13.82 -13.77 1.86
C SER A 54 12.98 -14.74 1.04
N TYR A 55 12.79 -14.46 -0.26
CA TYR A 55 12.04 -15.35 -1.15
C TYR A 55 12.87 -15.58 -2.40
N PRO A 56 13.44 -16.78 -2.58
CA PRO A 56 14.18 -17.08 -3.81
C PRO A 56 13.32 -16.97 -5.05
N SER A 57 12.06 -17.35 -4.89
CA SER A 57 11.10 -17.27 -5.99
C SER A 57 9.69 -17.24 -5.39
N ILE A 58 8.87 -16.28 -5.81
CA ILE A 58 7.52 -16.16 -5.29
C ILE A 58 6.61 -15.64 -6.40
N HIS A 59 5.40 -16.18 -6.45
CA HIS A 59 4.39 -15.70 -7.38
C HIS A 59 4.02 -14.26 -7.04
N GLY A 60 3.91 -13.41 -8.07
CA GLY A 60 3.67 -11.99 -7.86
C GLY A 60 2.44 -11.69 -7.03
N MET A 61 1.32 -12.38 -7.31
CA MET A 61 0.10 -12.19 -6.53
C MET A 61 0.29 -12.60 -5.07
N ALA A 62 0.97 -13.71 -4.84
CA ALA A 62 1.22 -14.17 -3.48
C ALA A 62 2.09 -13.19 -2.72
N LEU A 63 3.10 -12.60 -3.37
CA LEU A 63 3.92 -11.57 -2.74
C LEU A 63 3.09 -10.35 -2.36
N MET A 64 2.23 -9.90 -3.27
CA MET A 64 1.42 -8.72 -3.00
C MET A 64 0.41 -8.98 -1.87
N GLU A 65 -0.14 -10.18 -1.81
CA GLU A 65 -1.03 -10.55 -0.71
C GLU A 65 -0.30 -10.50 0.64
N LYS A 66 0.93 -10.99 0.68
CA LYS A 66 1.72 -10.94 1.91
C LYS A 66 2.04 -9.50 2.31
N MET A 67 2.38 -8.66 1.35
CA MET A 67 2.64 -7.25 1.62
C MET A 67 1.38 -6.55 2.11
N ARG A 68 0.23 -6.83 1.51
CA ARG A 68 -1.04 -6.26 1.94
C ARG A 68 -1.40 -6.69 3.35
N GLU A 69 -1.18 -7.97 3.68
CA GLU A 69 -1.40 -8.45 5.04
C GLU A 69 -0.54 -7.70 6.05
N HIS A 70 0.71 -7.45 5.69
CA HIS A 70 1.60 -6.70 6.56
C HIS A 70 1.10 -5.27 6.78
N VAL A 71 0.68 -4.61 5.71
CA VAL A 71 0.12 -3.26 5.79
C VAL A 71 -1.12 -3.26 6.69
N ASP A 72 -2.01 -4.22 6.48
CA ASP A 72 -3.25 -4.30 7.26
C ASP A 72 -2.97 -4.56 8.74
N SER A 73 -1.94 -5.34 9.04
CA SER A 73 -1.59 -5.65 10.43
C SER A 73 -1.12 -4.41 11.20
N LEU A 74 -0.71 -3.36 10.51
CA LEU A 74 -0.23 -2.13 11.11
C LEU A 74 -1.32 -1.05 11.17
N GLN A 75 -2.55 -1.42 10.87
CA GLN A 75 -3.72 -0.53 10.97
C GLN A 75 -3.64 0.67 10.02
N VAL A 76 -2.96 0.51 8.91
CA VAL A 76 -3.00 1.49 7.84
C VAL A 76 -4.37 1.42 7.18
N ARG A 77 -5.00 2.57 6.97
CA ARG A 77 -6.26 2.59 6.23
C ARG A 77 -5.95 2.46 4.74
N VAL A 78 -6.50 1.43 4.11
CA VAL A 78 -6.30 1.18 2.68
C VAL A 78 -7.64 1.31 1.97
N GLU A 79 -7.70 2.13 0.94
CA GLU A 79 -8.87 2.24 0.09
C GLU A 79 -8.48 1.89 -1.33
N GLU A 80 -9.12 0.85 -1.85
CA GLU A 80 -8.94 0.42 -3.24
C GLU A 80 -10.09 0.91 -4.09
N VAL A 81 -9.87 0.93 -5.40
CA VAL A 81 -10.85 1.43 -6.38
C VAL A 81 -11.27 2.86 -6.01
N CYS A 82 -10.29 3.64 -5.59
CA CYS A 82 -10.50 4.99 -5.12
C CYS A 82 -10.34 5.97 -6.29
N ASP A 83 -11.29 6.88 -6.46
CA ASP A 83 -11.21 7.89 -7.49
C ASP A 83 -10.37 9.06 -6.99
N ILE A 84 -9.12 9.12 -7.44
CA ILE A 84 -8.17 10.13 -6.98
C ILE A 84 -8.11 11.21 -8.04
N THR A 85 -9.11 12.07 -8.07
CA THR A 85 -9.19 13.13 -9.07
C THR A 85 -8.76 14.48 -8.54
N ARG A 86 -8.61 14.60 -7.23
CA ARG A 86 -8.31 15.90 -6.64
C ARG A 86 -7.61 15.71 -5.31
N LEU A 87 -6.60 16.53 -5.09
CA LEU A 87 -5.89 16.57 -3.83
C LEU A 87 -5.93 18.00 -3.29
N GLU A 88 -6.38 18.16 -2.06
CA GLU A 88 -6.37 19.44 -1.38
C GLU A 88 -5.50 19.35 -0.14
N LEU A 89 -4.59 20.31 0.00
CA LEU A 89 -3.75 20.40 1.17
C LEU A 89 -4.25 21.54 2.04
N THR A 90 -4.50 21.21 3.31
CA THR A 90 -4.93 22.20 4.29
C THR A 90 -3.97 22.21 5.47
N GLU A 91 -3.89 23.35 6.11
CA GLU A 91 -3.04 23.47 7.28
C GLU A 91 -3.82 23.30 8.58
#